data_4e77d18347fea1ff46d131ecb7e1659b
#
_entry.id   4e77d18347fea1ff46d131ecb7e1659b
#
_cell.length_a   1.000
_cell.length_b   1.000
_cell.length_c   1.000
_cell.angle_alpha   90.00
_cell.angle_beta   90.00
_cell.angle_gamma   90.00
#
_symmetry.space_group_name_H-M   'P 1'
#
loop_
_entity.id
_entity.type
_entity.pdbx_description
1 polymer ?
#
loop_
_entity_poly.entity_id
_entity_poly.type
_entity_poly.pdbx_seq_one_letter_code
_entity_poly.pdbx_strand_id
1 'polypeptide(L)'
;MAVTIQQVAEACGVSRGTVDRALHNKKGVRPEVAERIQEMARRMGYISPRSCPIVSERTVRIGVVLHSAESPFMQELAGIFRSYPARESLPIETIVRTQDKREPQLQLALIDELVESMHVDGLVLAPLASSMVKQRIDALTGQGIPVVTCNTDIEDSSRLAYVGSDSIAAGRAAAALMGLAMGGKGVVLPLIDQRAGHYADSQRLHGFTEEMAGSYPGIHLLPPVFCYLDSRLIERTVLRELEENELLTGIYPSTAVRTGVFRAIQRAGAEQRVHVVVHDLTEDNLEMIRKGVVDFAIGQDIKTQGTLPLRLLYQYLTRRQTPERRIYTTEIELKFRYNVDNDTDRFLY
;
A
#
# COMPACT_ATOMS: atom_id res chain seq x y z
N MET A 1 -0.08 -36.03 -3.86
CA MET A 1 1.06 -35.79 -4.81
C MET A 1 0.49 -35.11 -6.04
N ALA A 2 1.13 -34.07 -6.54
CA ALA A 2 0.68 -33.37 -7.76
C ALA A 2 0.91 -34.26 -8.98
N VAL A 3 -0.06 -34.33 -9.89
CA VAL A 3 0.03 -35.09 -11.13
C VAL A 3 1.08 -34.42 -12.05
N THR A 4 1.94 -35.24 -12.67
CA THR A 4 3.00 -34.76 -13.54
C THR A 4 2.63 -34.89 -15.03
N ILE A 5 3.26 -34.12 -15.91
CA ILE A 5 3.08 -34.20 -17.36
C ILE A 5 3.42 -35.60 -17.90
N GLN A 6 4.30 -36.31 -17.22
CA GLN A 6 4.68 -37.67 -17.58
C GLN A 6 3.52 -38.64 -17.33
N GLN A 7 2.82 -38.51 -16.21
CA GLN A 7 1.65 -39.36 -15.89
C GLN A 7 0.47 -39.06 -16.85
N VAL A 8 0.28 -37.82 -17.30
CA VAL A 8 -0.70 -37.51 -18.34
C VAL A 8 -0.32 -38.13 -19.68
N ALA A 9 0.99 -38.15 -20.03
CA ALA A 9 1.49 -38.77 -21.25
C ALA A 9 1.25 -40.29 -21.26
N GLU A 10 1.51 -40.94 -20.16
CA GLU A 10 1.24 -42.40 -19.96
C GLU A 10 -0.24 -42.71 -20.06
N ALA A 11 -1.09 -41.92 -19.41
CA ALA A 11 -2.56 -42.09 -19.43
C ALA A 11 -3.17 -41.87 -20.84
N CYS A 12 -2.56 -41.01 -21.66
CA CYS A 12 -3.00 -40.77 -23.04
C CYS A 12 -2.35 -41.66 -24.08
N GLY A 13 -1.30 -42.44 -23.74
CA GLY A 13 -0.54 -43.25 -24.66
C GLY A 13 0.27 -42.45 -25.70
N VAL A 14 0.75 -41.27 -25.31
CA VAL A 14 1.51 -40.36 -26.19
C VAL A 14 2.82 -39.92 -25.55
N SER A 15 3.72 -39.31 -26.35
CA SER A 15 4.97 -38.79 -25.78
C SER A 15 4.75 -37.57 -24.93
N ARG A 16 5.64 -37.34 -23.94
CA ARG A 16 5.66 -36.13 -23.12
C ARG A 16 5.67 -34.83 -23.96
N GLY A 17 6.42 -34.83 -25.09
CA GLY A 17 6.46 -33.68 -25.99
C GLY A 17 5.16 -33.46 -26.73
N THR A 18 4.34 -34.50 -26.98
CA THR A 18 3.00 -34.38 -27.56
C THR A 18 2.03 -33.77 -26.53
N VAL A 19 2.12 -34.20 -25.27
CA VAL A 19 1.34 -33.62 -24.19
C VAL A 19 1.70 -32.12 -23.99
N ASP A 20 3.00 -31.79 -23.95
CA ASP A 20 3.45 -30.39 -23.85
C ASP A 20 2.89 -29.51 -24.97
N ARG A 21 2.95 -30.01 -26.21
CA ARG A 21 2.41 -29.28 -27.37
C ARG A 21 0.89 -29.14 -27.30
N ALA A 22 0.17 -30.18 -26.92
CA ALA A 22 -1.29 -30.18 -26.80
C ALA A 22 -1.78 -29.21 -25.68
N LEU A 23 -1.13 -29.26 -24.52
CA LEU A 23 -1.47 -28.40 -23.37
C LEU A 23 -1.14 -26.92 -23.61
N HIS A 24 -0.18 -26.62 -24.49
CA HIS A 24 0.26 -25.26 -24.81
C HIS A 24 -0.18 -24.79 -26.21
N ASN A 25 -1.14 -25.47 -26.85
CA ASN A 25 -1.67 -25.13 -28.18
C ASN A 25 -0.59 -24.91 -29.24
N LYS A 26 0.55 -25.63 -29.14
CA LYS A 26 1.64 -25.56 -30.13
C LYS A 26 1.30 -26.36 -31.38
N LYS A 27 1.77 -25.92 -32.55
CA LYS A 27 1.58 -26.64 -33.81
C LYS A 27 2.18 -28.05 -33.76
N GLY A 28 1.57 -29.00 -34.49
CA GLY A 28 2.07 -30.35 -34.64
C GLY A 28 1.33 -31.42 -33.83
N VAL A 29 0.19 -31.12 -33.28
CA VAL A 29 -0.77 -32.07 -32.69
C VAL A 29 -2.11 -31.90 -33.40
N ARG A 30 -2.76 -33.02 -33.80
CA ARG A 30 -4.08 -33.00 -34.40
C ARG A 30 -5.11 -32.47 -33.36
N PRO A 31 -6.10 -31.67 -33.77
CA PRO A 31 -7.08 -31.07 -32.84
C PRO A 31 -7.75 -32.12 -31.94
N GLU A 32 -8.23 -33.22 -32.50
CA GLU A 32 -8.90 -34.29 -31.75
C GLU A 32 -7.98 -34.94 -30.69
N VAL A 33 -6.69 -35.08 -31.00
CA VAL A 33 -5.71 -35.61 -30.04
C VAL A 33 -5.40 -34.59 -28.95
N ALA A 34 -5.35 -33.31 -29.32
CA ALA A 34 -5.12 -32.23 -28.36
C ALA A 34 -6.29 -32.13 -27.36
N GLU A 35 -7.53 -32.19 -27.81
CA GLU A 35 -8.73 -32.19 -26.98
C GLU A 35 -8.76 -33.37 -25.98
N ARG A 36 -8.44 -34.58 -26.48
CA ARG A 36 -8.35 -35.79 -25.66
C ARG A 36 -7.31 -35.67 -24.56
N ILE A 37 -6.14 -35.10 -24.89
CA ILE A 37 -5.05 -34.89 -23.92
C ILE A 37 -5.47 -33.82 -22.87
N GLN A 38 -6.11 -32.74 -23.30
CA GLN A 38 -6.57 -31.70 -22.41
C GLN A 38 -7.66 -32.19 -21.45
N GLU A 39 -8.57 -33.01 -21.94
CA GLU A 39 -9.63 -33.64 -21.13
C GLU A 39 -9.03 -34.63 -20.11
N MET A 40 -8.09 -35.47 -20.52
CA MET A 40 -7.40 -36.38 -19.62
C MET A 40 -6.61 -35.64 -18.54
N ALA A 41 -5.89 -34.58 -18.90
CA ALA A 41 -5.15 -33.73 -17.96
C ALA A 41 -6.11 -33.11 -16.92
N ARG A 42 -7.28 -32.63 -17.34
CA ARG A 42 -8.33 -32.12 -16.42
C ARG A 42 -8.85 -33.18 -15.46
N ARG A 43 -9.17 -34.38 -15.99
CA ARG A 43 -9.68 -35.50 -15.17
C ARG A 43 -8.66 -35.98 -14.13
N MET A 44 -7.39 -35.96 -14.48
CA MET A 44 -6.29 -36.32 -13.59
C MET A 44 -5.91 -35.22 -12.59
N GLY A 45 -6.46 -34.02 -12.71
CA GLY A 45 -6.11 -32.87 -11.89
C GLY A 45 -4.70 -32.33 -12.17
N TYR A 46 -4.19 -32.53 -13.41
CA TYR A 46 -2.92 -31.94 -13.82
C TYR A 46 -3.04 -30.43 -14.00
N ILE A 47 -2.32 -29.68 -13.16
CA ILE A 47 -2.19 -28.22 -13.27
C ILE A 47 -0.86 -27.92 -13.96
N SER A 48 -0.89 -27.54 -15.24
CA SER A 48 0.32 -27.10 -15.93
C SER A 48 0.86 -25.81 -15.28
N PRO A 49 2.16 -25.74 -14.96
CA PRO A 49 2.75 -24.49 -14.44
C PRO A 49 2.65 -23.31 -15.42
N ARG A 50 2.32 -23.57 -16.69
CA ARG A 50 2.19 -22.58 -17.78
C ARG A 50 0.80 -22.51 -18.42
N SER A 51 -0.07 -23.44 -18.13
CA SER A 51 -1.47 -23.38 -18.58
C SER A 51 -2.34 -22.77 -17.50
N CYS A 52 -2.33 -21.47 -17.41
CA CYS A 52 -3.57 -20.81 -16.99
C CYS A 52 -4.61 -21.14 -18.08
N PRO A 53 -5.78 -21.76 -17.78
CA PRO A 53 -6.84 -21.82 -18.76
C PRO A 53 -7.07 -20.38 -19.20
N ILE A 54 -7.25 -20.19 -20.51
CA ILE A 54 -7.87 -18.97 -21.05
C ILE A 54 -9.26 -18.95 -20.43
N VAL A 55 -9.33 -18.39 -19.22
CA VAL A 55 -10.62 -18.07 -18.61
C VAL A 55 -11.19 -16.98 -19.48
N SER A 56 -12.41 -17.20 -19.94
CA SER A 56 -13.31 -16.25 -20.59
C SER A 56 -12.79 -14.81 -20.40
N GLU A 57 -12.60 -14.07 -21.50
CA GLU A 57 -12.24 -12.64 -21.54
C GLU A 57 -13.29 -11.72 -20.88
N ARG A 58 -13.94 -12.22 -19.82
CA ARG A 58 -14.90 -11.41 -19.07
C ARG A 58 -14.14 -10.30 -18.37
N THR A 59 -14.43 -9.08 -18.75
CA THR A 59 -13.99 -7.91 -18.01
C THR A 59 -14.56 -7.96 -16.60
N VAL A 60 -13.69 -7.89 -15.60
CA VAL A 60 -14.04 -7.87 -14.18
C VAL A 60 -14.21 -6.42 -13.75
N ARG A 61 -15.32 -6.09 -13.09
CA ARG A 61 -15.58 -4.76 -12.55
C ARG A 61 -15.15 -4.69 -11.10
N ILE A 62 -14.16 -3.85 -10.79
CA ILE A 62 -13.63 -3.68 -9.44
C ILE A 62 -13.93 -2.26 -8.96
N GLY A 63 -14.70 -2.15 -7.88
CA GLY A 63 -14.90 -0.91 -7.17
C GLY A 63 -13.69 -0.59 -6.28
N VAL A 64 -13.33 0.69 -6.20
CA VAL A 64 -12.27 1.17 -5.32
C VAL A 64 -12.81 2.32 -4.50
N VAL A 65 -12.71 2.24 -3.15
CA VAL A 65 -13.12 3.31 -2.25
C VAL A 65 -11.95 3.76 -1.40
N LEU A 66 -11.58 5.04 -1.55
CA LEU A 66 -10.47 5.66 -0.82
C LEU A 66 -10.97 6.84 0.01
N HIS A 67 -10.38 7.04 1.19
CA HIS A 67 -10.60 8.23 2.02
C HIS A 67 -9.51 9.30 1.78
N SER A 68 -9.67 10.49 2.38
CA SER A 68 -8.67 11.58 2.34
C SER A 68 -8.28 11.99 0.92
N ALA A 69 -9.29 12.28 0.09
CA ALA A 69 -9.10 12.66 -1.31
C ALA A 69 -8.21 13.90 -1.50
N GLU A 70 -8.07 14.73 -0.46
CA GLU A 70 -7.16 15.88 -0.43
C GLU A 70 -5.68 15.51 -0.29
N SER A 71 -5.37 14.28 0.16
CA SER A 71 -3.99 13.82 0.35
C SER A 71 -3.32 13.54 -0.99
N PRO A 72 -2.12 14.11 -1.27
CA PRO A 72 -1.36 13.82 -2.48
C PRO A 72 -1.09 12.32 -2.67
N PHE A 73 -0.79 11.60 -1.59
CA PHE A 73 -0.61 10.15 -1.61
C PHE A 73 -1.88 9.42 -2.10
N MET A 74 -3.06 9.79 -1.57
CA MET A 74 -4.32 9.16 -1.97
C MET A 74 -4.73 9.53 -3.40
N GLN A 75 -4.40 10.73 -3.86
CA GLN A 75 -4.62 11.15 -5.26
C GLN A 75 -3.77 10.32 -6.22
N GLU A 76 -2.50 10.13 -5.90
CA GLU A 76 -1.60 9.29 -6.69
C GLU A 76 -2.05 7.83 -6.69
N LEU A 77 -2.41 7.28 -5.53
CA LEU A 77 -2.94 5.92 -5.40
C LEU A 77 -4.21 5.73 -6.26
N ALA A 78 -5.14 6.70 -6.23
CA ALA A 78 -6.32 6.70 -7.08
C ALA A 78 -5.97 6.74 -8.58
N GLY A 79 -4.93 7.49 -8.95
CA GLY A 79 -4.39 7.55 -10.31
C GLY A 79 -3.87 6.19 -10.79
N ILE A 80 -3.14 5.48 -9.93
CA ILE A 80 -2.63 4.14 -10.23
C ILE A 80 -3.80 3.16 -10.44
N PHE A 81 -4.80 3.14 -9.55
CA PHE A 81 -5.97 2.28 -9.71
C PHE A 81 -6.73 2.53 -11.03
N ARG A 82 -6.80 3.78 -11.50
CA ARG A 82 -7.46 4.12 -12.78
C ARG A 82 -6.64 3.70 -13.99
N SER A 83 -5.31 3.85 -13.93
CA SER A 83 -4.44 3.67 -15.10
C SER A 83 -3.87 2.26 -15.26
N TYR A 84 -3.67 1.53 -14.16
CA TYR A 84 -2.99 0.23 -14.15
C TYR A 84 -3.64 -0.83 -15.05
N PRO A 85 -4.97 -1.04 -15.06
CA PRO A 85 -5.56 -2.07 -15.90
C PRO A 85 -5.27 -1.87 -17.39
N ALA A 86 -5.34 -0.63 -17.87
CA ALA A 86 -5.07 -0.31 -19.27
C ALA A 86 -3.59 -0.47 -19.63
N ARG A 87 -2.67 -0.06 -18.73
CA ARG A 87 -1.22 -0.20 -18.92
C ARG A 87 -0.77 -1.65 -19.04
N GLU A 88 -1.37 -2.55 -18.25
CA GLU A 88 -1.06 -3.98 -18.24
C GLU A 88 -1.97 -4.80 -19.15
N SER A 89 -2.83 -4.17 -19.93
CA SER A 89 -3.81 -4.84 -20.78
C SER A 89 -4.64 -5.91 -20.05
N LEU A 90 -4.98 -5.63 -18.78
CA LEU A 90 -5.80 -6.52 -17.98
C LEU A 90 -7.28 -6.26 -18.26
N PRO A 91 -8.12 -7.31 -18.41
CA PRO A 91 -9.55 -7.17 -18.59
C PRO A 91 -10.24 -6.80 -17.26
N ILE A 92 -9.86 -5.64 -16.71
CA ILE A 92 -10.39 -5.06 -15.47
C ILE A 92 -10.93 -3.66 -15.78
N GLU A 93 -12.17 -3.41 -15.40
CA GLU A 93 -12.76 -2.08 -15.31
C GLU A 93 -12.71 -1.61 -13.85
N THR A 94 -12.00 -0.52 -13.56
CA THR A 94 -11.94 0.06 -12.21
C THR A 94 -12.88 1.25 -12.08
N ILE A 95 -13.69 1.26 -11.02
CA ILE A 95 -14.59 2.38 -10.68
C ILE A 95 -14.13 2.96 -9.35
N VAL A 96 -13.41 4.09 -9.40
CA VAL A 96 -12.78 4.70 -8.23
C VAL A 96 -13.68 5.78 -7.63
N ARG A 97 -13.94 5.68 -6.34
CA ARG A 97 -14.62 6.67 -5.51
C ARG A 97 -13.71 7.15 -4.40
N THR A 98 -13.74 8.43 -4.14
CA THR A 98 -12.92 9.07 -3.11
C THR A 98 -13.81 9.95 -2.24
N GLN A 99 -13.46 10.09 -0.95
CA GLN A 99 -14.14 10.99 -0.03
C GLN A 99 -13.11 11.84 0.73
N ASP A 100 -13.44 13.10 0.99
CA ASP A 100 -12.60 14.03 1.77
C ASP A 100 -12.85 13.84 3.26
N LYS A 101 -14.11 13.77 3.64
CA LYS A 101 -14.49 13.58 5.03
C LYS A 101 -14.29 12.15 5.47
N ARG A 102 -13.72 11.97 6.65
CA ARG A 102 -13.51 10.65 7.27
C ARG A 102 -14.74 10.23 8.08
N GLU A 103 -15.87 10.17 7.43
CA GLU A 103 -17.15 9.75 7.99
C GLU A 103 -17.49 8.34 7.51
N PRO A 104 -17.60 7.34 8.42
CA PRO A 104 -17.93 5.96 8.04
C PRO A 104 -19.22 5.84 7.24
N GLN A 105 -20.23 6.65 7.52
CA GLN A 105 -21.50 6.63 6.80
C GLN A 105 -21.34 7.02 5.33
N LEU A 106 -20.49 8.01 5.02
CA LEU A 106 -20.18 8.36 3.63
C LEU A 106 -19.43 7.24 2.92
N GLN A 107 -18.51 6.55 3.62
CA GLN A 107 -17.81 5.42 3.05
C GLN A 107 -18.77 4.27 2.74
N LEU A 108 -19.71 3.98 3.63
CA LEU A 108 -20.75 2.98 3.39
C LEU A 108 -21.62 3.33 2.18
N ALA A 109 -22.04 4.58 2.05
CA ALA A 109 -22.84 5.03 0.90
C ALA A 109 -22.09 4.82 -0.43
N LEU A 110 -20.78 5.08 -0.49
CA LEU A 110 -19.95 4.83 -1.67
C LEU A 110 -19.79 3.33 -1.95
N ILE A 111 -19.65 2.50 -0.92
CA ILE A 111 -19.61 1.05 -1.06
C ILE A 111 -20.94 0.54 -1.64
N ASP A 112 -22.07 1.00 -1.09
CA ASP A 112 -23.40 0.60 -1.52
C ASP A 112 -23.68 1.06 -2.96
N GLU A 113 -23.30 2.27 -3.35
CA GLU A 113 -23.37 2.74 -4.75
C GLU A 113 -22.64 1.78 -5.71
N LEU A 114 -21.39 1.40 -5.36
CA LEU A 114 -20.57 0.52 -6.20
C LEU A 114 -21.18 -0.88 -6.32
N VAL A 115 -21.72 -1.41 -5.23
CA VAL A 115 -22.27 -2.77 -5.19
C VAL A 115 -23.67 -2.81 -5.83
N GLU A 116 -24.57 -1.92 -5.41
CA GLU A 116 -25.99 -2.00 -5.77
C GLU A 116 -26.31 -1.34 -7.12
N SER A 117 -25.65 -0.21 -7.43
CA SER A 117 -25.90 0.52 -8.67
C SER A 117 -24.93 0.17 -9.78
N MET A 118 -23.64 0.01 -9.45
CA MET A 118 -22.60 -0.25 -10.45
C MET A 118 -22.32 -1.75 -10.63
N HIS A 119 -22.87 -2.61 -9.78
CA HIS A 119 -22.75 -4.08 -9.85
C HIS A 119 -21.30 -4.55 -10.00
N VAL A 120 -20.41 -4.08 -9.12
CA VAL A 120 -19.00 -4.51 -9.12
C VAL A 120 -18.85 -5.96 -8.67
N ASP A 121 -17.89 -6.68 -9.24
CA ASP A 121 -17.60 -8.08 -8.90
C ASP A 121 -16.77 -8.21 -7.61
N GLY A 122 -16.04 -7.16 -7.21
CA GLY A 122 -15.22 -7.11 -6.00
C GLY A 122 -14.81 -5.69 -5.64
N LEU A 123 -14.28 -5.51 -4.44
CA LEU A 123 -13.93 -4.19 -3.90
C LEU A 123 -12.49 -4.12 -3.42
N VAL A 124 -11.80 -3.02 -3.73
CA VAL A 124 -10.62 -2.53 -3.02
C VAL A 124 -11.07 -1.42 -2.08
N LEU A 125 -10.69 -1.49 -0.83
CA LEU A 125 -11.14 -0.55 0.19
C LEU A 125 -9.97 -0.06 1.04
N ALA A 126 -9.79 1.26 1.16
CA ALA A 126 -9.03 1.85 2.25
C ALA A 126 -10.02 2.12 3.40
N PRO A 127 -10.19 1.20 4.36
CA PRO A 127 -11.28 1.31 5.32
C PRO A 127 -11.00 2.34 6.40
N LEU A 128 -12.04 3.05 6.81
CA LEU A 128 -12.02 3.79 8.06
C LEU A 128 -12.21 2.82 9.22
N ALA A 129 -11.46 3.01 10.31
CA ALA A 129 -11.54 2.19 11.51
C ALA A 129 -12.92 2.35 12.20
N SER A 130 -13.89 1.51 11.82
CA SER A 130 -15.26 1.55 12.29
C SER A 130 -15.88 0.16 12.30
N SER A 131 -16.64 -0.15 13.37
CA SER A 131 -17.41 -1.39 13.44
C SER A 131 -18.46 -1.51 12.32
N MET A 132 -19.02 -0.38 11.87
CA MET A 132 -19.98 -0.37 10.76
C MET A 132 -19.31 -0.76 9.44
N VAL A 133 -18.11 -0.24 9.15
CA VAL A 133 -17.35 -0.60 7.96
C VAL A 133 -16.93 -2.07 8.03
N LYS A 134 -16.48 -2.56 9.20
CA LYS A 134 -16.18 -3.97 9.41
C LYS A 134 -17.38 -4.86 9.07
N GLN A 135 -18.55 -4.57 9.65
CA GLN A 135 -19.78 -5.33 9.41
C GLN A 135 -20.16 -5.34 7.92
N ARG A 136 -19.95 -4.22 7.22
CA ARG A 136 -20.23 -4.17 5.77
C ARG A 136 -19.27 -5.04 4.97
N ILE A 137 -17.96 -5.04 5.30
CA ILE A 137 -16.97 -5.94 4.69
C ILE A 137 -17.40 -7.41 4.91
N ASP A 138 -17.77 -7.76 6.13
CA ASP A 138 -18.19 -9.13 6.49
C ASP A 138 -19.44 -9.55 5.72
N ALA A 139 -20.44 -8.68 5.62
CA ALA A 139 -21.67 -8.92 4.87
C ALA A 139 -21.41 -9.11 3.36
N LEU A 140 -20.57 -8.26 2.75
CA LEU A 140 -20.22 -8.37 1.32
C LEU A 140 -19.48 -9.68 1.02
N THR A 141 -18.53 -10.05 1.85
CA THR A 141 -17.81 -11.31 1.71
C THR A 141 -18.76 -12.51 1.85
N GLY A 142 -19.71 -12.47 2.79
CA GLY A 142 -20.77 -13.47 2.94
C GLY A 142 -21.71 -13.57 1.74
N GLN A 143 -21.89 -12.49 0.98
CA GLN A 143 -22.65 -12.43 -0.27
C GLN A 143 -21.83 -12.85 -1.50
N GLY A 144 -20.56 -13.20 -1.33
CA GLY A 144 -19.68 -13.62 -2.41
C GLY A 144 -18.98 -12.46 -3.15
N ILE A 145 -19.03 -11.24 -2.63
CA ILE A 145 -18.31 -10.08 -3.14
C ILE A 145 -17.00 -9.93 -2.36
N PRO A 146 -15.84 -10.35 -2.91
CA PRO A 146 -14.57 -10.30 -2.20
C PRO A 146 -14.10 -8.85 -1.99
N VAL A 147 -13.52 -8.61 -0.81
CA VAL A 147 -12.94 -7.32 -0.45
C VAL A 147 -11.45 -7.48 -0.18
N VAL A 148 -10.62 -6.68 -0.82
CA VAL A 148 -9.20 -6.50 -0.48
C VAL A 148 -9.04 -5.12 0.14
N THR A 149 -8.46 -5.04 1.33
CA THR A 149 -8.14 -3.76 1.95
C THR A 149 -6.76 -3.27 1.51
N CYS A 150 -6.57 -1.96 1.41
CA CYS A 150 -5.28 -1.36 1.06
C CYS A 150 -5.01 -0.10 1.88
N ASN A 151 -3.73 0.23 2.08
CA ASN A 151 -3.25 1.37 2.85
C ASN A 151 -3.64 1.36 4.35
N THR A 152 -4.92 1.27 4.65
CA THR A 152 -5.45 1.01 6.00
C THR A 152 -6.17 -0.34 6.04
N ASP A 153 -6.31 -0.91 7.25
CA ASP A 153 -6.89 -2.24 7.43
C ASP A 153 -7.89 -2.31 8.59
N ILE A 154 -8.76 -3.32 8.53
CA ILE A 154 -9.57 -3.80 9.66
C ILE A 154 -9.26 -5.30 9.79
N GLU A 155 -8.30 -5.63 10.64
CA GLU A 155 -7.68 -6.96 10.73
C GLU A 155 -8.68 -8.10 10.98
N ASP A 156 -9.66 -7.88 11.88
CA ASP A 156 -10.68 -8.89 12.24
C ASP A 156 -11.82 -8.98 11.23
N SER A 157 -11.78 -8.29 10.09
CA SER A 157 -12.80 -8.40 9.06
C SER A 157 -12.62 -9.66 8.21
N SER A 158 -13.68 -10.05 7.51
CA SER A 158 -13.67 -11.18 6.57
C SER A 158 -13.05 -10.84 5.21
N ARG A 159 -12.22 -9.78 5.14
CA ARG A 159 -11.51 -9.40 3.91
C ARG A 159 -10.66 -10.54 3.36
N LEU A 160 -10.52 -10.58 2.04
CA LEU A 160 -9.73 -11.58 1.34
C LEU A 160 -8.24 -11.43 1.63
N ALA A 161 -7.72 -10.19 1.56
CA ALA A 161 -6.35 -9.83 1.88
C ALA A 161 -6.24 -8.35 2.22
N TYR A 162 -5.12 -7.97 2.87
CA TYR A 162 -4.65 -6.60 3.05
C TYR A 162 -3.37 -6.38 2.25
N VAL A 163 -3.24 -5.21 1.63
CA VAL A 163 -2.01 -4.76 0.97
C VAL A 163 -1.66 -3.36 1.47
N GLY A 164 -0.56 -3.22 2.18
CA GLY A 164 -0.14 -1.92 2.71
C GLY A 164 1.16 -1.98 3.50
N SER A 165 1.61 -0.83 4.00
CA SER A 165 2.83 -0.74 4.78
C SER A 165 2.63 -1.16 6.24
N ASP A 166 3.70 -1.64 6.87
CA ASP A 166 3.78 -1.79 8.32
C ASP A 166 4.13 -0.43 8.93
N SER A 167 3.12 0.24 9.48
CA SER A 167 3.27 1.58 10.06
C SER A 167 4.15 1.57 11.32
N ILE A 168 4.14 0.49 12.12
CA ILE A 168 5.01 0.37 13.30
C ILE A 168 6.46 0.23 12.84
N ALA A 169 6.74 -0.65 11.88
CA ALA A 169 8.07 -0.81 11.32
C ALA A 169 8.58 0.48 10.65
N ALA A 170 7.70 1.22 9.93
CA ALA A 170 8.05 2.52 9.36
C ALA A 170 8.40 3.57 10.44
N GLY A 171 7.69 3.56 11.57
CA GLY A 171 8.02 4.40 12.72
C GLY A 171 9.37 4.04 13.35
N ARG A 172 9.66 2.76 13.53
CA ARG A 172 10.97 2.28 14.02
C ARG A 172 12.10 2.67 13.05
N ALA A 173 11.87 2.54 11.74
CA ALA A 173 12.84 2.98 10.74
C ALA A 173 13.12 4.48 10.82
N ALA A 174 12.08 5.31 11.03
CA ALA A 174 12.25 6.74 11.24
C ALA A 174 13.08 7.06 12.48
N ALA A 175 12.84 6.36 13.59
CA ALA A 175 13.62 6.52 14.82
C ALA A 175 15.08 6.13 14.61
N ALA A 176 15.35 4.99 13.98
CA ALA A 176 16.70 4.54 13.70
C ALA A 176 17.48 5.54 12.83
N LEU A 177 16.86 6.05 11.75
CA LEU A 177 17.46 7.06 10.88
C LEU A 177 17.74 8.37 11.62
N MET A 178 16.78 8.85 12.41
CA MET A 178 16.95 10.06 13.22
C MET A 178 18.00 9.89 14.29
N GLY A 179 18.01 8.74 15.01
CA GLY A 179 19.00 8.44 16.01
C GLY A 179 20.42 8.40 15.47
N LEU A 180 20.61 7.84 14.27
CA LEU A 180 21.89 7.86 13.56
C LEU A 180 22.30 9.27 13.14
N ALA A 181 21.37 10.05 12.55
CA ALA A 181 21.66 11.43 12.12
C ALA A 181 22.05 12.33 13.31
N MET A 182 21.38 12.19 14.44
CA MET A 182 21.64 12.96 15.66
C MET A 182 22.84 12.44 16.47
N GLY A 183 23.51 11.35 16.06
CA GLY A 183 24.60 10.75 16.83
C GLY A 183 24.17 10.21 18.21
N GLY A 184 22.90 9.82 18.36
CA GLY A 184 22.33 9.23 19.55
C GLY A 184 22.09 10.19 20.72
N LYS A 185 22.10 11.51 20.51
CA LYS A 185 21.93 12.53 21.55
C LYS A 185 21.10 13.72 21.06
N GLY A 186 20.39 14.37 21.98
CA GLY A 186 19.62 15.59 21.70
C GLY A 186 18.16 15.47 22.09
N VAL A 187 17.33 16.37 21.56
CA VAL A 187 15.89 16.45 21.86
C VAL A 187 15.12 16.36 20.55
N VAL A 188 14.06 15.56 20.53
CA VAL A 188 13.17 15.39 19.37
C VAL A 188 11.77 15.85 19.72
N LEU A 189 11.15 16.61 18.83
CA LEU A 189 9.75 17.01 18.86
C LEU A 189 8.92 16.15 17.91
N PRO A 190 8.10 15.20 18.41
CA PRO A 190 7.14 14.47 17.59
C PRO A 190 5.91 15.33 17.28
N LEU A 191 5.46 15.25 16.02
CA LEU A 191 4.22 15.92 15.57
C LEU A 191 3.26 14.85 15.02
N ILE A 192 1.99 14.89 15.48
CA ILE A 192 0.96 13.92 15.13
C ILE A 192 -0.35 14.60 14.77
N ASP A 193 -1.10 14.05 13.83
CA ASP A 193 -2.47 14.46 13.58
C ASP A 193 -3.45 13.63 14.42
N GLN A 194 -4.18 14.28 15.30
CA GLN A 194 -5.15 13.62 16.21
C GLN A 194 -6.55 13.48 15.61
N ARG A 195 -6.74 13.65 14.32
CA ARG A 195 -8.07 13.43 13.74
C ARG A 195 -8.49 11.98 13.87
N ALA A 196 -9.77 11.74 14.18
CA ALA A 196 -10.31 10.39 14.27
C ALA A 196 -10.04 9.59 12.99
N GLY A 197 -9.55 8.36 13.15
CA GLY A 197 -9.29 7.45 12.02
C GLY A 197 -7.86 7.47 11.47
N HIS A 198 -6.92 8.26 12.02
CA HIS A 198 -5.49 8.21 11.68
C HIS A 198 -4.75 7.11 12.44
N TYR A 199 -5.13 5.87 12.22
CA TYR A 199 -4.50 4.74 12.89
C TYR A 199 -3.02 4.59 12.51
N ALA A 200 -2.69 4.82 11.24
CA ALA A 200 -1.32 4.74 10.74
C ALA A 200 -0.36 5.72 11.42
N ASP A 201 -0.79 6.98 11.64
CA ASP A 201 0.04 7.99 12.30
C ASP A 201 0.32 7.62 13.77
N SER A 202 -0.69 7.09 14.47
CA SER A 202 -0.52 6.61 15.85
C SER A 202 0.41 5.39 15.92
N GLN A 203 0.31 4.46 14.97
CA GLN A 203 1.22 3.31 14.87
C GLN A 203 2.65 3.74 14.55
N ARG A 204 2.85 4.70 13.65
CA ARG A 204 4.18 5.28 13.35
C ARG A 204 4.78 5.92 14.58
N LEU A 205 4.00 6.75 15.31
CA LEU A 205 4.47 7.37 16.54
C LEU A 205 4.81 6.31 17.61
N HIS A 206 3.99 5.27 17.74
CA HIS A 206 4.26 4.16 18.67
C HIS A 206 5.60 3.48 18.35
N GLY A 207 5.78 3.05 17.09
CA GLY A 207 7.04 2.42 16.65
C GLY A 207 8.26 3.33 16.82
N PHE A 208 8.10 4.63 16.52
CA PHE A 208 9.14 5.63 16.72
C PHE A 208 9.53 5.77 18.19
N THR A 209 8.56 5.90 19.09
CA THR A 209 8.80 6.08 20.52
C THR A 209 9.44 4.84 21.14
N GLU A 210 8.98 3.64 20.77
CA GLU A 210 9.51 2.37 21.25
C GLU A 210 10.98 2.20 20.85
N GLU A 211 11.30 2.44 19.57
CA GLU A 211 12.67 2.34 19.06
C GLU A 211 13.61 3.38 19.68
N MET A 212 13.15 4.63 19.82
CA MET A 212 13.94 5.67 20.48
C MET A 212 14.27 5.29 21.93
N ALA A 213 13.29 4.82 22.70
CA ALA A 213 13.49 4.43 24.08
C ALA A 213 14.43 3.22 24.22
N GLY A 214 14.37 2.26 23.30
CA GLY A 214 15.18 1.05 23.31
C GLY A 214 16.60 1.23 22.81
N SER A 215 16.77 1.93 21.70
CA SER A 215 18.04 1.99 20.97
C SER A 215 18.79 3.31 21.12
N TYR A 216 18.12 4.41 21.49
CA TYR A 216 18.71 5.74 21.56
C TYR A 216 18.40 6.46 22.90
N PRO A 217 18.79 5.90 24.06
CA PRO A 217 18.42 6.45 25.38
C PRO A 217 19.03 7.84 25.66
N GLY A 218 19.99 8.29 24.87
CA GLY A 218 20.55 9.66 24.94
C GLY A 218 19.71 10.71 24.20
N ILE A 219 18.64 10.31 23.51
CA ILE A 219 17.69 11.22 22.85
C ILE A 219 16.45 11.37 23.73
N HIS A 220 16.14 12.61 24.08
CA HIS A 220 14.94 12.94 24.83
C HIS A 220 13.78 13.28 23.89
N LEU A 221 12.63 12.60 24.05
CA LEU A 221 11.41 12.92 23.31
C LEU A 221 10.56 13.93 24.08
N LEU A 222 10.24 15.04 23.44
CA LEU A 222 9.22 15.97 23.97
C LEU A 222 7.82 15.34 23.84
N PRO A 223 6.85 15.80 24.63
CA PRO A 223 5.46 15.42 24.45
C PRO A 223 5.00 15.68 22.99
N PRO A 224 4.27 14.74 22.36
CA PRO A 224 3.81 14.93 20.98
C PRO A 224 2.89 16.16 20.84
N VAL A 225 3.11 16.96 19.80
CA VAL A 225 2.25 18.08 19.45
C VAL A 225 1.19 17.63 18.46
N PHE A 226 -0.07 17.92 18.79
CA PHE A 226 -1.22 17.61 17.93
C PHE A 226 -1.47 18.74 16.94
N CYS A 227 -1.46 18.42 15.65
CA CYS A 227 -1.35 19.38 14.56
C CYS A 227 -2.67 19.77 13.91
N TYR A 228 -3.67 18.92 13.95
CA TYR A 228 -4.98 19.09 13.30
C TYR A 228 -4.92 19.54 11.82
N LEU A 229 -3.82 19.23 11.11
CA LEU A 229 -3.46 19.71 9.77
C LEU A 229 -3.44 21.24 9.60
N ASP A 230 -3.34 22.01 10.69
CA ASP A 230 -3.17 23.46 10.63
C ASP A 230 -1.68 23.84 10.47
N SER A 231 -1.27 24.08 9.22
CA SER A 231 0.09 24.44 8.88
C SER A 231 0.60 25.71 9.57
N ARG A 232 -0.28 26.69 9.87
CA ARG A 232 0.08 27.93 10.57
C ARG A 232 0.27 27.70 12.07
N LEU A 233 -0.58 26.85 12.66
CA LEU A 233 -0.41 26.44 14.06
C LEU A 233 0.92 25.72 14.24
N ILE A 234 1.25 24.79 13.35
CA ILE A 234 2.51 24.05 13.37
C ILE A 234 3.71 24.97 13.21
N GLU A 235 3.68 25.87 12.22
CA GLU A 235 4.77 26.82 12.01
C GLU A 235 5.07 27.61 13.29
N ARG A 236 4.05 28.18 13.93
CA ARG A 236 4.20 28.94 15.19
C ARG A 236 4.71 28.07 16.34
N THR A 237 4.17 26.86 16.47
CA THR A 237 4.56 25.96 17.56
C THR A 237 6.00 25.51 17.40
N VAL A 238 6.38 25.03 16.20
CA VAL A 238 7.73 24.58 15.93
C VAL A 238 8.75 25.73 16.04
N LEU A 239 8.39 26.92 15.55
CA LEU A 239 9.27 28.09 15.65
C LEU A 239 9.55 28.43 17.12
N ARG A 240 8.50 28.49 17.96
CA ARG A 240 8.66 28.74 19.39
C ARG A 240 9.55 27.69 20.06
N GLU A 241 9.30 26.40 19.80
CA GLU A 241 10.12 25.33 20.38
C GLU A 241 11.60 25.44 19.95
N LEU A 242 11.87 25.85 18.70
CA LEU A 242 13.24 26.06 18.21
C LEU A 242 13.92 27.28 18.84
N GLU A 243 13.17 28.31 19.22
CA GLU A 243 13.66 29.53 19.89
C GLU A 243 13.87 29.30 21.40
N GLU A 244 12.97 28.55 22.05
CA GLU A 244 13.00 28.31 23.49
C GLU A 244 13.90 27.15 23.90
N ASN A 245 14.23 26.21 22.99
CA ASN A 245 14.99 25.01 23.27
C ASN A 245 16.15 24.82 22.29
N GLU A 246 17.33 25.29 22.69
CA GLU A 246 18.56 25.11 21.89
C GLU A 246 18.99 23.66 21.70
N LEU A 247 18.55 22.75 22.58
CA LEU A 247 18.82 21.33 22.50
C LEU A 247 17.87 20.59 21.53
N LEU A 248 16.83 21.24 21.02
CA LEU A 248 15.96 20.66 20.02
C LEU A 248 16.70 20.51 18.68
N THR A 249 17.08 19.27 18.39
CA THR A 249 17.88 18.90 17.21
C THR A 249 17.19 17.85 16.32
N GLY A 250 15.96 17.44 16.66
CA GLY A 250 15.16 16.54 15.82
C GLY A 250 13.70 16.95 15.76
N ILE A 251 13.07 16.84 14.61
CA ILE A 251 11.63 17.02 14.43
C ILE A 251 11.10 15.82 13.64
N TYR A 252 10.11 15.12 14.21
CA TYR A 252 9.48 13.96 13.62
C TYR A 252 7.99 14.19 13.33
N PRO A 253 7.61 14.63 12.13
CA PRO A 253 6.22 14.66 11.71
C PRO A 253 5.79 13.26 11.24
N SER A 254 5.00 12.54 12.05
CA SER A 254 4.40 11.25 11.66
C SER A 254 3.28 11.39 10.64
N THR A 255 2.87 12.62 10.35
CA THR A 255 1.74 13.01 9.52
C THR A 255 2.11 14.01 8.42
N ALA A 256 1.12 14.42 7.62
CA ALA A 256 1.30 15.25 6.43
C ALA A 256 1.53 16.77 6.66
N VAL A 257 1.78 17.25 7.88
CA VAL A 257 1.83 18.71 8.22
C VAL A 257 3.20 19.37 7.97
N ARG A 258 3.81 19.08 6.87
CA ARG A 258 5.22 19.34 6.59
C ARG A 258 5.53 20.80 6.30
N THR A 259 4.65 21.50 5.57
CA THR A 259 4.89 22.88 5.13
C THR A 259 5.10 23.84 6.30
N GLY A 260 4.35 23.67 7.40
CA GLY A 260 4.54 24.48 8.61
C GLY A 260 5.87 24.21 9.29
N VAL A 261 6.31 22.95 9.35
CA VAL A 261 7.62 22.53 9.88
C VAL A 261 8.74 23.17 9.09
N PHE A 262 8.70 23.06 7.76
CA PHE A 262 9.76 23.59 6.90
C PHE A 262 9.89 25.11 7.00
N ARG A 263 8.77 25.84 7.03
CA ARG A 263 8.78 27.30 7.23
C ARG A 263 9.38 27.68 8.58
N ALA A 264 9.03 26.96 9.65
CA ALA A 264 9.57 27.22 10.98
C ALA A 264 11.09 27.04 11.02
N ILE A 265 11.60 25.93 10.47
CA ILE A 265 13.04 25.64 10.40
C ILE A 265 13.77 26.74 9.62
N GLN A 266 13.26 27.12 8.44
CA GLN A 266 13.85 28.18 7.60
C GLN A 266 13.84 29.55 8.31
N ARG A 267 12.72 29.90 8.97
CA ARG A 267 12.62 31.19 9.71
C ARG A 267 13.55 31.23 10.93
N ALA A 268 13.78 30.09 11.57
CA ALA A 268 14.74 29.98 12.68
C ALA A 268 16.19 29.88 12.23
N GLY A 269 16.47 29.72 10.93
CA GLY A 269 17.81 29.46 10.41
C GLY A 269 18.41 28.17 10.97
N ALA A 270 17.57 27.16 11.20
CA ALA A 270 17.92 25.94 11.92
C ALA A 270 18.21 24.73 11.02
N GLU A 271 18.32 24.91 9.69
CA GLU A 271 18.49 23.85 8.69
C GLU A 271 19.74 22.99 8.92
N GLN A 272 20.80 23.56 9.50
CA GLN A 272 22.04 22.85 9.79
C GLN A 272 22.08 22.24 11.21
N ARG A 273 21.09 22.56 12.03
CA ARG A 273 21.01 22.13 13.43
C ARG A 273 19.99 21.05 13.66
N VAL A 274 18.91 21.03 12.85
CA VAL A 274 17.74 20.18 13.11
C VAL A 274 17.65 19.10 12.06
N HIS A 275 17.58 17.85 12.51
CA HIS A 275 17.33 16.68 11.69
C HIS A 275 15.84 16.43 11.53
N VAL A 276 15.41 16.12 10.30
CA VAL A 276 14.00 15.88 9.98
C VAL A 276 13.84 14.58 9.20
N VAL A 277 12.97 13.70 9.70
CA VAL A 277 12.56 12.49 9.00
C VAL A 277 11.06 12.57 8.75
N VAL A 278 10.64 12.39 7.51
CA VAL A 278 9.23 12.50 7.08
C VAL A 278 8.71 11.21 6.47
N HIS A 279 7.39 11.07 6.39
CA HIS A 279 6.75 9.98 5.63
C HIS A 279 6.20 10.50 4.31
N ASP A 280 6.06 9.57 3.35
CA ASP A 280 5.61 9.71 1.97
C ASP A 280 6.58 10.45 1.03
N LEU A 281 6.67 9.97 -0.19
CA LEU A 281 7.56 10.53 -1.23
C LEU A 281 6.81 11.58 -2.07
N THR A 282 6.15 12.53 -1.41
CA THR A 282 5.49 13.64 -2.10
C THR A 282 6.51 14.62 -2.68
N GLU A 283 6.16 15.33 -3.76
CA GLU A 283 7.08 16.29 -4.37
C GLU A 283 7.57 17.35 -3.37
N ASP A 284 6.72 17.83 -2.47
CA ASP A 284 7.13 18.75 -1.41
C ASP A 284 8.24 18.18 -0.52
N ASN A 285 8.14 16.90 -0.12
CA ASN A 285 9.16 16.25 0.68
C ASN A 285 10.47 16.06 -0.09
N LEU A 286 10.37 15.64 -1.36
CA LEU A 286 11.53 15.46 -2.22
C LEU A 286 12.23 16.79 -2.47
N GLU A 287 11.49 17.88 -2.65
CA GLU A 287 12.06 19.23 -2.76
C GLU A 287 12.81 19.64 -1.47
N MET A 288 12.24 19.33 -0.28
CA MET A 288 12.89 19.66 0.99
C MET A 288 14.15 18.82 1.24
N ILE A 289 14.21 17.58 0.73
CA ILE A 289 15.46 16.80 0.71
C ILE A 289 16.51 17.50 -0.18
N ARG A 290 16.12 17.93 -1.39
CA ARG A 290 17.04 18.66 -2.30
C ARG A 290 17.59 19.94 -1.67
N LYS A 291 16.76 20.62 -0.88
CA LYS A 291 17.13 21.84 -0.13
C LYS A 291 17.92 21.58 1.15
N GLY A 292 18.06 20.33 1.58
CA GLY A 292 18.77 19.94 2.80
C GLY A 292 18.03 20.28 4.10
N VAL A 293 16.71 20.47 4.06
CA VAL A 293 15.85 20.69 5.24
C VAL A 293 15.34 19.35 5.81
N VAL A 294 15.20 18.34 4.95
CA VAL A 294 14.80 16.98 5.31
C VAL A 294 15.97 16.03 5.04
N ASP A 295 16.35 15.24 6.04
CA ASP A 295 17.41 14.23 5.91
C ASP A 295 16.89 12.99 5.18
N PHE A 296 15.72 12.48 5.57
CA PHE A 296 15.14 11.25 5.05
C PHE A 296 13.63 11.34 4.85
N ALA A 297 13.15 10.79 3.74
CA ALA A 297 11.74 10.51 3.52
C ALA A 297 11.51 9.00 3.37
N ILE A 298 10.50 8.51 4.08
CA ILE A 298 10.10 7.10 4.12
C ILE A 298 8.85 6.92 3.26
N GLY A 299 8.99 6.20 2.15
CA GLY A 299 7.91 5.83 1.25
C GLY A 299 7.23 4.53 1.64
N GLN A 300 6.07 4.27 1.04
CA GLN A 300 5.18 3.16 1.36
C GLN A 300 4.99 2.20 0.18
N ASP A 301 5.82 2.23 -0.88
CA ASP A 301 5.63 1.47 -2.12
C ASP A 301 4.18 1.60 -2.65
N ILE A 302 3.85 2.79 -3.07
CA ILE A 302 2.51 3.13 -3.57
C ILE A 302 2.12 2.32 -4.81
N LYS A 303 3.11 1.89 -5.61
CA LYS A 303 2.87 1.08 -6.81
C LYS A 303 2.30 -0.28 -6.45
N THR A 304 2.92 -0.98 -5.50
CA THR A 304 2.39 -2.26 -5.02
C THR A 304 1.03 -2.08 -4.37
N GLN A 305 0.81 -1.02 -3.59
CA GLN A 305 -0.50 -0.74 -3.00
C GLN A 305 -1.59 -0.48 -4.04
N GLY A 306 -1.26 0.13 -5.18
CA GLY A 306 -2.22 0.44 -6.26
C GLY A 306 -2.43 -0.70 -7.27
N THR A 307 -1.54 -1.68 -7.32
CA THR A 307 -1.58 -2.73 -8.35
C THR A 307 -1.92 -4.11 -7.81
N LEU A 308 -1.32 -4.51 -6.70
CA LEU A 308 -1.49 -5.84 -6.12
C LEU A 308 -2.94 -6.14 -5.70
N PRO A 309 -3.71 -5.22 -5.08
CA PRO A 309 -5.11 -5.47 -4.76
C PRO A 309 -5.95 -5.86 -5.98
N LEU A 310 -5.78 -5.17 -7.10
CA LEU A 310 -6.48 -5.47 -8.36
C LEU A 310 -6.11 -6.85 -8.89
N ARG A 311 -4.82 -7.21 -8.85
CA ARG A 311 -4.33 -8.54 -9.28
C ARG A 311 -4.89 -9.66 -8.41
N LEU A 312 -4.92 -9.48 -7.08
CA LEU A 312 -5.47 -10.45 -6.15
C LEU A 312 -6.96 -10.69 -6.40
N LEU A 313 -7.75 -9.62 -6.54
CA LEU A 313 -9.16 -9.72 -6.86
C LEU A 313 -9.39 -10.36 -8.22
N TYR A 314 -8.64 -9.94 -9.25
CA TYR A 314 -8.75 -10.54 -10.58
C TYR A 314 -8.47 -12.04 -10.58
N GLN A 315 -7.40 -12.48 -9.94
CA GLN A 315 -7.05 -13.89 -9.82
C GLN A 315 -8.11 -14.68 -9.04
N TYR A 316 -8.62 -14.11 -7.96
CA TYR A 316 -9.68 -14.74 -7.18
C TYR A 316 -10.99 -14.86 -7.98
N LEU A 317 -11.42 -13.80 -8.64
CA LEU A 317 -12.69 -13.75 -9.37
C LEU A 317 -12.70 -14.61 -10.63
N THR A 318 -11.58 -14.64 -11.35
CA THR A 318 -11.49 -15.34 -12.65
C THR A 318 -10.96 -16.78 -12.53
N ARG A 319 -10.07 -17.04 -11.57
CA ARG A 319 -9.38 -18.33 -11.44
C ARG A 319 -9.67 -19.06 -10.15
N ARG A 320 -10.50 -18.49 -9.28
CA ARG A 320 -10.75 -19.00 -7.91
C ARG A 320 -9.47 -19.21 -7.10
N GLN A 321 -8.42 -18.46 -7.43
CA GLN A 321 -7.15 -18.52 -6.74
C GLN A 321 -7.21 -17.66 -5.47
N THR A 322 -7.25 -18.31 -4.31
CA THR A 322 -7.15 -17.63 -3.02
C THR A 322 -5.76 -17.05 -2.84
N PRO A 323 -5.61 -15.81 -2.32
CA PRO A 323 -4.31 -15.26 -1.99
C PRO A 323 -3.52 -16.17 -1.04
N GLU A 324 -2.21 -16.31 -1.27
CA GLU A 324 -1.32 -17.15 -0.45
C GLU A 324 -1.19 -16.62 0.99
N ARG A 325 -1.38 -15.32 1.18
CA ARG A 325 -1.29 -14.63 2.47
C ARG A 325 -2.51 -13.75 2.69
N ARG A 326 -2.87 -13.52 3.94
CA ARG A 326 -3.90 -12.54 4.30
C ARG A 326 -3.36 -11.11 4.43
N ILE A 327 -2.04 -10.96 4.56
CA ILE A 327 -1.35 -9.68 4.73
C ILE A 327 -0.17 -9.67 3.76
N TYR A 328 -0.13 -8.65 2.92
CA TYR A 328 0.95 -8.31 2.01
C TYR A 328 1.55 -6.98 2.44
N THR A 329 2.61 -7.05 3.21
CA THR A 329 3.35 -5.86 3.65
C THR A 329 4.20 -5.35 2.49
N THR A 330 4.06 -4.08 2.16
CA THR A 330 4.86 -3.40 1.14
C THR A 330 6.23 -3.01 1.68
N GLU A 331 7.19 -2.80 0.78
CA GLU A 331 8.53 -2.40 1.16
C GLU A 331 8.56 -0.96 1.73
N ILE A 332 9.52 -0.73 2.62
CA ILE A 332 9.86 0.62 3.11
C ILE A 332 10.86 1.21 2.11
N GLU A 333 10.43 2.21 1.35
CA GLU A 333 11.29 2.96 0.46
C GLU A 333 11.98 4.09 1.23
N LEU A 334 13.27 4.28 0.99
CA LEU A 334 14.03 5.36 1.62
C LEU A 334 14.57 6.32 0.57
N LYS A 335 14.23 7.61 0.70
CA LYS A 335 14.83 8.69 -0.09
C LYS A 335 15.62 9.63 0.81
N PHE A 336 16.77 10.06 0.30
CA PHE A 336 17.66 11.03 0.91
C PHE A 336 18.44 11.77 -0.19
N ARG A 337 19.30 12.73 0.15
CA ARG A 337 19.94 13.65 -0.78
C ARG A 337 20.58 12.99 -2.02
N TYR A 338 21.14 11.80 -1.88
CA TYR A 338 21.88 11.14 -2.97
C TYR A 338 21.07 10.18 -3.84
N ASN A 339 19.81 9.93 -3.49
CA ASN A 339 18.92 9.08 -4.30
C ASN A 339 17.55 9.71 -4.58
N VAL A 340 17.34 10.97 -4.17
CA VAL A 340 16.05 11.68 -4.33
C VAL A 340 15.63 11.80 -5.79
N ASP A 341 16.60 11.98 -6.71
CA ASP A 341 16.35 12.13 -8.15
C ASP A 341 16.47 10.80 -8.93
N ASN A 342 16.74 9.68 -8.22
CA ASN A 342 16.79 8.38 -8.86
C ASN A 342 15.35 7.89 -9.07
N ASP A 343 14.92 7.89 -10.33
CA ASP A 343 13.69 7.28 -10.76
C ASP A 343 13.80 5.75 -10.58
N THR A 344 12.99 5.18 -9.69
CA THR A 344 12.92 3.73 -9.51
C THR A 344 12.42 3.01 -10.77
N ASP A 345 11.87 3.75 -11.74
CA ASP A 345 11.38 3.22 -13.02
C ASP A 345 12.48 2.95 -14.05
N ARG A 346 13.75 3.36 -13.81
CA ARG A 346 14.84 3.18 -14.79
C ARG A 346 15.34 1.73 -14.95
N PHE A 347 14.89 0.80 -14.12
CA PHE A 347 15.37 -0.59 -14.13
C PHE A 347 14.28 -1.63 -14.45
N LEU A 348 13.12 -1.22 -14.95
CA LEU A 348 12.10 -2.15 -15.46
C LEU A 348 12.15 -2.18 -16.99
N TYR A 349 13.24 -2.73 -17.52
CA TYR A 349 13.34 -3.22 -18.90
C TYR A 349 13.63 -4.72 -18.91
#